data_9bb58eae1c03ef1ff43d41a33eff8761
#
_entry.id   9bb58eae1c03ef1ff43d41a33eff8761
#
_cell.length_a   1.000
_cell.length_b   1.000
_cell.length_c   1.000
_cell.angle_alpha   90.00
_cell.angle_beta   90.00
_cell.angle_gamma   90.00
#
_symmetry.space_group_name_H-M   'P 1'
#
loop_
_entity.id
_entity.type
_entity.pdbx_description
1 polymer ?
#
loop_
_entity_poly.entity_id
_entity_poly.type
_entity_poly.pdbx_seq_one_letter_code
_entity_poly.pdbx_strand_id
1 'polypeptide(L)'
;MSLTGNNILGGASGQTTGYDIDQSLRFEDSDSASLEKAYASSGNRKTWTWSSWVKRSELGSATPNAIFSSDTGPQVGALEFLATDAFTFYDYSIGSSYQSRLVTTALYRDIASWYHIVVAYDTTQATASNRIKIYINGSQVTDFSTETYPSQDFDGYINYGNNSRLHGVGKNTGLGDFLEGYLAEVHFIDGTALDASSFGETNSATNQWIPVEYTGSYGTNGFYLKFQDSSALGDDSSGNTNDFTVNNLVATDQMIDTPTNNYCTLNPLLEATIDRFTLSEGNLKITANGADWNACKGTMEIPSSGKWYFETYCATNTNAYSGIVEESEDLTVTNPSGGVVYYYGDGRKRIDGTFSSYGAAVSVGDIIGVAVDMDASPRTITFYKNNATQGTITITGSCATETVFPYVTSLTTNYFNFGQDSSFAGTKTAQGNGGDGEDFYYTPP
;
A
#
# COMPACT_ATOMS: atom_id res chain seq x y z
N MET A 1 2.11 -24.10 -20.55
CA MET A 1 3.16 -24.04 -19.54
C MET A 1 2.62 -23.10 -18.49
N SER A 2 2.35 -23.57 -17.31
CA SER A 2 1.80 -22.78 -16.21
C SER A 2 2.75 -21.60 -15.93
N LEU A 3 2.22 -20.40 -15.65
CA LEU A 3 2.98 -19.26 -15.12
C LEU A 3 3.43 -19.57 -13.69
N THR A 4 4.22 -20.60 -13.53
CA THR A 4 4.76 -21.02 -12.23
C THR A 4 6.06 -20.28 -11.96
N GLY A 5 6.05 -19.46 -10.93
CA GLY A 5 7.25 -18.82 -10.37
C GLY A 5 7.56 -17.45 -10.96
N ASN A 6 7.38 -16.40 -10.19
CA ASN A 6 7.88 -15.03 -10.37
C ASN A 6 7.34 -14.21 -11.57
N ASN A 7 6.13 -14.44 -12.03
CA ASN A 7 5.50 -13.65 -13.09
C ASN A 7 4.49 -12.63 -12.55
N ILE A 8 4.71 -12.17 -11.35
CA ILE A 8 3.93 -11.13 -10.70
C ILE A 8 4.39 -9.78 -11.26
N LEU A 9 3.47 -8.87 -11.53
CA LEU A 9 3.77 -7.44 -11.55
C LEU A 9 4.03 -6.98 -10.11
N GLY A 10 4.93 -7.69 -9.47
CA GLY A 10 5.52 -7.38 -8.19
C GLY A 10 6.99 -7.12 -8.44
N GLY A 11 7.55 -6.10 -7.86
CA GLY A 11 8.99 -5.95 -7.84
C GLY A 11 9.60 -7.25 -7.32
N ALA A 12 10.67 -7.73 -7.96
CA ALA A 12 11.31 -9.00 -7.63
C ALA A 12 11.76 -9.06 -6.16
N SER A 13 10.81 -9.27 -5.28
CA SER A 13 11.06 -9.60 -3.88
C SER A 13 11.20 -11.11 -3.68
N GLY A 14 11.39 -11.87 -4.73
CA GLY A 14 11.78 -13.28 -4.67
C GLY A 14 13.15 -13.50 -4.00
N GLN A 15 13.36 -12.77 -2.94
CA GLN A 15 14.44 -12.96 -2.00
C GLN A 15 13.98 -14.01 -1.02
N THR A 16 14.54 -15.19 -1.09
CA THR A 16 14.54 -16.13 0.03
C THR A 16 15.28 -15.45 1.19
N THR A 17 14.61 -14.52 1.83
CA THR A 17 15.00 -14.05 3.16
C THR A 17 14.59 -15.17 4.10
N GLY A 18 15.28 -15.36 5.19
CA GLY A 18 14.85 -16.36 6.16
C GLY A 18 13.53 -16.03 6.86
N TYR A 19 12.88 -14.89 6.53
CA TYR A 19 11.62 -14.41 7.11
C TYR A 19 10.73 -13.79 6.04
N ASP A 20 9.59 -14.43 5.79
CA ASP A 20 8.58 -13.97 4.86
C ASP A 20 7.40 -13.36 5.62
N ILE A 21 6.87 -12.26 5.10
CA ILE A 21 5.66 -11.62 5.60
C ILE A 21 4.50 -12.06 4.72
N ASP A 22 3.58 -12.83 5.28
CA ASP A 22 2.49 -13.45 4.52
C ASP A 22 1.34 -12.46 4.24
N GLN A 23 1.08 -11.54 5.17
CA GLN A 23 -0.12 -10.70 5.15
C GLN A 23 0.19 -9.25 5.51
N SER A 24 -0.61 -8.36 4.92
CA SER A 24 -0.76 -6.96 5.33
C SER A 24 -2.23 -6.63 5.55
N LEU A 25 -2.50 -5.44 6.06
CA LEU A 25 -3.85 -4.91 6.20
C LEU A 25 -3.97 -3.60 5.43
N ARG A 26 -4.98 -3.52 4.55
CA ARG A 26 -5.34 -2.32 3.80
C ARG A 26 -6.23 -1.42 4.66
N PHE A 27 -5.91 -0.13 4.67
CA PHE A 27 -6.68 0.92 5.30
C PHE A 27 -7.17 1.89 4.22
N GLU A 28 -8.44 2.25 4.32
CA GLU A 28 -9.10 3.24 3.46
C GLU A 28 -9.60 4.38 4.34
N ASP A 29 -9.16 5.62 4.08
CA ASP A 29 -9.49 6.78 4.89
C ASP A 29 -10.97 7.15 4.77
N SER A 30 -11.54 7.01 3.57
CA SER A 30 -12.95 7.30 3.29
C SER A 30 -13.90 6.41 4.10
N ASP A 31 -13.47 5.21 4.47
CA ASP A 31 -14.23 4.27 5.31
C ASP A 31 -13.99 4.51 6.81
N SER A 32 -13.01 5.36 7.15
CA SER A 32 -12.57 5.58 8.53
C SER A 32 -12.06 4.28 9.19
N ALA A 33 -11.32 3.49 8.41
CA ALA A 33 -10.78 2.20 8.81
C ALA A 33 -9.73 2.33 9.92
N SER A 34 -9.86 1.57 11.01
CA SER A 34 -8.88 1.63 12.11
C SER A 34 -8.94 0.41 13.04
N LEU A 35 -7.86 0.22 13.78
CA LEU A 35 -7.80 -0.68 14.93
C LEU A 35 -7.60 0.14 16.21
N GLU A 36 -8.40 -0.09 17.23
CA GLU A 36 -8.37 0.72 18.45
C GLU A 36 -8.29 -0.13 19.73
N LYS A 37 -7.50 0.33 20.69
CA LYS A 37 -7.37 -0.28 22.00
C LYS A 37 -7.24 0.74 23.12
N ALA A 38 -7.95 0.52 24.22
CA ALA A 38 -7.73 1.21 25.50
C ALA A 38 -7.01 0.27 26.48
N TYR A 39 -5.93 0.75 27.08
CA TYR A 39 -5.23 0.03 28.14
C TYR A 39 -5.76 0.44 29.52
N ALA A 40 -5.86 -0.53 30.45
CA ALA A 40 -6.31 -0.29 31.83
C ALA A 40 -5.31 0.55 32.64
N SER A 41 -4.02 0.39 32.37
CA SER A 41 -2.92 1.11 33.01
C SER A 41 -1.85 1.48 32.00
N SER A 42 -1.12 2.54 32.30
CA SER A 42 0.03 2.94 31.49
C SER A 42 1.11 1.87 31.55
N GLY A 43 1.73 1.63 30.39
CA GLY A 43 3.03 0.99 30.33
C GLY A 43 4.16 2.01 30.54
N ASN A 44 5.34 1.71 30.01
CA ASN A 44 6.47 2.61 30.11
C ASN A 44 6.34 3.77 29.11
N ARG A 45 5.96 4.95 29.59
CA ARG A 45 5.76 6.15 28.79
C ARG A 45 7.08 6.86 28.40
N LYS A 46 8.18 6.47 29.03
CA LYS A 46 9.50 7.06 28.80
C LYS A 46 10.34 6.28 27.81
N THR A 47 10.05 4.98 27.67
CA THR A 47 10.87 4.08 26.86
C THR A 47 9.97 3.10 26.12
N TRP A 48 9.99 3.14 24.77
CA TRP A 48 9.24 2.23 23.91
C TRP A 48 9.78 2.25 22.48
N THR A 49 9.35 1.29 21.67
CA THR A 49 9.64 1.24 20.24
C THR A 49 8.35 0.99 19.46
N TRP A 50 8.17 1.70 18.36
CA TRP A 50 7.25 1.38 17.28
C TRP A 50 8.04 0.87 16.08
N SER A 51 7.56 -0.18 15.44
CA SER A 51 8.08 -0.66 14.15
C SER A 51 6.92 -1.12 13.27
N SER A 52 6.90 -0.72 12.00
CA SER A 52 5.95 -1.23 11.01
C SER A 52 6.48 -1.05 9.60
N TRP A 53 6.00 -1.90 8.70
CA TRP A 53 6.11 -1.68 7.27
C TRP A 53 4.86 -0.94 6.79
N VAL A 54 5.06 0.04 5.92
CA VAL A 54 4.00 0.93 5.39
C VAL A 54 4.15 1.05 3.89
N LYS A 55 3.06 0.80 3.14
CA LYS A 55 2.94 1.15 1.72
C LYS A 55 1.88 2.23 1.60
N ARG A 56 2.25 3.37 1.01
CA ARG A 56 1.35 4.50 0.85
C ARG A 56 0.54 4.35 -0.43
N SER A 57 -0.72 4.74 -0.41
CA SER A 57 -1.59 4.83 -1.60
C SER A 57 -2.02 6.26 -1.91
N GLU A 58 -1.90 7.17 -0.96
CA GLU A 58 -2.21 8.58 -1.14
C GLU A 58 -0.99 9.48 -0.87
N LEU A 59 -0.84 10.56 -1.67
CA LEU A 59 0.19 11.58 -1.52
C LEU A 59 -0.42 12.98 -1.53
N GLY A 60 0.19 13.90 -0.79
CA GLY A 60 -0.24 15.30 -0.79
C GLY A 60 -1.66 15.51 -0.27
N SER A 61 -2.17 14.60 0.54
CA SER A 61 -3.51 14.69 1.12
C SER A 61 -3.68 15.96 1.95
N ALA A 62 -4.89 16.52 1.94
CA ALA A 62 -5.23 17.69 2.76
C ALA A 62 -5.15 17.39 4.27
N THR A 63 -5.34 16.13 4.66
CA THR A 63 -5.24 15.61 6.02
C THR A 63 -4.01 14.70 6.16
N PRO A 64 -3.36 14.66 7.33
CA PRO A 64 -2.27 13.72 7.57
C PRO A 64 -2.73 12.25 7.45
N ASN A 65 -1.87 11.39 6.93
CA ASN A 65 -2.06 9.94 6.92
C ASN A 65 -1.51 9.34 8.22
N ALA A 66 -2.39 9.03 9.15
CA ALA A 66 -2.02 8.62 10.50
C ALA A 66 -1.73 7.12 10.57
N ILE A 67 -0.51 6.77 11.03
CA ILE A 67 -0.06 5.38 11.18
C ILE A 67 -0.43 4.85 12.56
N PHE A 68 -0.11 5.61 13.59
CA PHE A 68 -0.36 5.23 14.98
C PHE A 68 -0.51 6.45 15.87
N SER A 69 -1.41 6.38 16.81
CA SER A 69 -1.61 7.46 17.79
C SER A 69 -2.09 6.98 19.15
N SER A 70 -2.00 7.88 20.10
CA SER A 70 -2.69 7.76 21.39
C SER A 70 -3.21 9.13 21.84
N ASP A 71 -4.50 9.21 22.21
CA ASP A 71 -5.15 10.47 22.59
C ASP A 71 -6.18 10.33 23.71
N THR A 72 -6.34 11.41 24.49
CA THR A 72 -7.40 11.57 25.51
C THR A 72 -8.08 12.94 25.46
N GLY A 73 -8.12 13.57 24.28
CA GLY A 73 -8.66 14.91 24.11
C GLY A 73 -7.60 16.01 24.22
N PRO A 74 -6.98 16.32 25.37
CA PRO A 74 -6.01 17.43 25.41
C PRO A 74 -4.57 17.04 25.03
N GLN A 75 -4.25 15.75 24.91
CA GLN A 75 -2.88 15.27 24.72
C GLN A 75 -2.83 14.16 23.68
N VAL A 76 -2.05 14.35 22.62
CA VAL A 76 -1.90 13.45 21.50
C VAL A 76 -0.43 13.11 21.31
N GLY A 77 -0.13 11.81 21.20
CA GLY A 77 1.13 11.33 20.62
C GLY A 77 0.81 10.65 19.30
N ALA A 78 1.52 10.99 18.20
CA ALA A 78 1.21 10.41 16.91
C ALA A 78 2.42 10.26 15.99
N LEU A 79 2.31 9.27 15.09
CA LEU A 79 3.19 8.99 13.95
C LEU A 79 2.34 9.11 12.69
N GLU A 80 2.73 9.97 11.75
CA GLU A 80 1.94 10.22 10.55
C GLU A 80 2.78 10.76 9.39
N PHE A 81 2.26 10.64 8.18
CA PHE A 81 2.74 11.41 7.03
C PHE A 81 1.92 12.68 6.92
N LEU A 82 2.61 13.81 6.82
CA LEU A 82 1.98 15.12 6.63
C LEU A 82 1.50 15.32 5.20
N ALA A 83 0.67 16.34 4.98
CA ALA A 83 0.25 16.80 3.66
C ALA A 83 1.42 17.12 2.70
N THR A 84 2.61 17.35 3.23
CA THR A 84 3.85 17.56 2.46
C THR A 84 4.55 16.27 2.06
N ASP A 85 4.05 15.09 2.48
CA ASP A 85 4.67 13.76 2.39
C ASP A 85 5.91 13.56 3.27
N ALA A 86 6.20 14.48 4.18
CA ALA A 86 7.20 14.29 5.22
C ALA A 86 6.65 13.38 6.33
N PHE A 87 7.50 12.54 6.91
CA PHE A 87 7.13 11.76 8.11
C PHE A 87 7.31 12.61 9.37
N THR A 88 6.41 12.48 10.34
CA THR A 88 6.49 13.14 11.62
C THR A 88 6.15 12.21 12.79
N PHE A 89 6.85 12.46 13.90
CA PHE A 89 6.46 12.01 15.23
C PHE A 89 6.28 13.22 16.13
N TYR A 90 5.26 13.22 16.96
CA TYR A 90 5.05 14.29 17.94
C TYR A 90 4.33 13.84 19.22
N ASP A 91 4.59 14.57 20.32
CA ASP A 91 3.75 14.67 21.51
C ASP A 91 3.20 16.10 21.57
N TYR A 92 1.89 16.27 21.45
CA TYR A 92 1.21 17.55 21.39
C TYR A 92 0.17 17.69 22.49
N SER A 93 0.16 18.82 23.19
CA SER A 93 -0.91 19.19 24.12
C SER A 93 -1.82 20.22 23.48
N ILE A 94 -3.07 19.84 23.19
CA ILE A 94 -4.07 20.67 22.52
C ILE A 94 -4.29 21.97 23.29
N GLY A 95 -4.18 23.10 22.57
CA GLY A 95 -4.28 24.43 23.18
C GLY A 95 -3.01 24.91 23.92
N SER A 96 -1.91 24.16 23.85
CA SER A 96 -0.63 24.51 24.47
C SER A 96 0.52 24.49 23.43
N SER A 97 1.33 23.43 23.40
CA SER A 97 2.50 23.35 22.53
C SER A 97 2.89 21.89 22.28
N TYR A 98 3.76 21.70 21.29
CA TYR A 98 4.48 20.44 21.11
C TYR A 98 5.49 20.25 22.25
N GLN A 99 5.42 19.10 22.91
CA GLN A 99 6.42 18.66 23.87
C GLN A 99 7.60 18.00 23.16
N SER A 100 7.29 17.31 22.05
CA SER A 100 8.23 16.81 21.08
C SER A 100 7.65 16.97 19.67
N ARG A 101 8.50 17.23 18.68
CA ARG A 101 8.14 17.21 17.26
C ARG A 101 9.36 17.03 16.41
N LEU A 102 9.41 15.94 15.66
CA LEU A 102 10.40 15.70 14.62
C LEU A 102 9.67 15.58 13.29
N VAL A 103 10.02 16.43 12.31
CA VAL A 103 9.49 16.40 10.94
C VAL A 103 10.67 16.18 10.02
N THR A 104 10.67 15.11 9.23
CA THR A 104 11.75 14.81 8.31
C THR A 104 11.87 15.87 7.21
N THR A 105 13.10 16.13 6.74
CA THR A 105 13.32 16.92 5.52
C THR A 105 13.02 16.09 4.28
N ALA A 106 13.31 14.78 4.34
CA ALA A 106 12.97 13.83 3.29
C ALA A 106 11.46 13.67 3.13
N LEU A 107 11.02 13.50 1.89
CA LEU A 107 9.63 13.26 1.50
C LEU A 107 9.50 11.82 1.01
N TYR A 108 8.46 11.12 1.46
CA TYR A 108 8.26 9.70 1.19
C TYR A 108 7.14 9.53 0.15
N ARG A 109 7.49 9.64 -1.12
CA ARG A 109 6.57 9.70 -2.28
C ARG A 109 6.59 8.47 -3.17
N ASP A 110 7.36 7.46 -2.84
CA ASP A 110 7.31 6.19 -3.56
C ASP A 110 6.11 5.37 -3.08
N ILE A 111 5.11 5.27 -3.94
CA ILE A 111 3.88 4.51 -3.70
C ILE A 111 3.97 3.07 -4.23
N ALA A 112 5.05 2.73 -4.95
CA ALA A 112 5.28 1.40 -5.48
C ALA A 112 6.01 0.50 -4.48
N SER A 113 6.59 1.07 -3.42
CA SER A 113 7.46 0.37 -2.48
C SER A 113 6.95 0.46 -1.04
N TRP A 114 7.38 -0.50 -0.25
CA TRP A 114 7.18 -0.52 1.19
C TRP A 114 8.28 0.26 1.91
N TYR A 115 7.91 1.06 2.91
CA TYR A 115 8.80 1.72 3.86
C TYR A 115 8.79 0.97 5.18
N HIS A 116 9.95 0.63 5.71
CA HIS A 116 10.08 0.20 7.10
C HIS A 116 10.33 1.40 7.99
N ILE A 117 9.46 1.65 8.94
CA ILE A 117 9.51 2.79 9.87
C ILE A 117 9.74 2.28 11.28
N VAL A 118 10.80 2.76 11.94
CA VAL A 118 11.04 2.49 13.36
C VAL A 118 11.19 3.82 14.10
N VAL A 119 10.46 3.95 15.22
CA VAL A 119 10.60 5.07 16.15
C VAL A 119 11.02 4.52 17.51
N ALA A 120 12.26 4.80 17.90
CA ALA A 120 12.80 4.47 19.20
C ALA A 120 12.70 5.69 20.14
N TYR A 121 11.94 5.56 21.20
CA TYR A 121 11.67 6.62 22.18
C TYR A 121 12.31 6.26 23.53
N ASP A 122 13.19 7.13 24.05
CA ASP A 122 13.82 6.97 25.37
C ASP A 122 14.13 8.34 25.99
N THR A 123 13.20 8.90 26.70
CA THR A 123 13.36 10.22 27.34
C THR A 123 14.33 10.22 28.52
N THR A 124 14.79 9.07 29.00
CA THR A 124 15.78 9.00 30.10
C THR A 124 17.17 9.45 29.66
N GLN A 125 17.41 9.55 28.35
CA GLN A 125 18.69 9.96 27.79
C GLN A 125 19.07 11.39 28.17
N ALA A 126 20.33 11.57 28.61
CA ALA A 126 20.85 12.90 28.96
C ALA A 126 20.90 13.84 27.73
N THR A 127 21.34 13.32 26.59
CA THR A 127 21.42 14.09 25.32
C THR A 127 20.04 14.12 24.66
N ALA A 128 19.54 15.33 24.34
CA ALA A 128 18.20 15.51 23.79
C ALA A 128 17.98 14.72 22.48
N SER A 129 18.92 14.76 21.54
CA SER A 129 18.82 14.05 20.26
C SER A 129 18.88 12.52 20.38
N ASN A 130 19.19 11.97 21.54
CA ASN A 130 19.12 10.54 21.80
C ASN A 130 17.77 10.10 22.37
N ARG A 131 16.86 11.05 22.69
CA ARG A 131 15.56 10.73 23.29
C ARG A 131 14.54 10.19 22.30
N ILE A 132 14.69 10.58 21.03
CA ILE A 132 13.84 10.08 19.94
C ILE A 132 14.73 9.84 18.74
N LYS A 133 14.67 8.64 18.18
CA LYS A 133 15.35 8.28 16.94
C LYS A 133 14.33 7.69 15.97
N ILE A 134 14.38 8.16 14.75
CA ILE A 134 13.54 7.68 13.64
C ILE A 134 14.45 6.96 12.65
N TYR A 135 14.04 5.78 12.21
CA TYR A 135 14.73 5.03 11.17
C TYR A 135 13.77 4.76 10.02
N ILE A 136 14.24 4.93 8.81
CA ILE A 136 13.51 4.56 7.58
C ILE A 136 14.38 3.61 6.78
N ASN A 137 13.84 2.43 6.47
CA ASN A 137 14.54 1.36 5.76
C ASN A 137 15.96 1.10 6.36
N GLY A 138 16.01 0.94 7.68
CA GLY A 138 17.23 0.65 8.42
C GLY A 138 18.14 1.84 8.69
N SER A 139 17.96 2.96 8.01
CA SER A 139 18.81 4.15 8.14
C SER A 139 18.25 5.15 9.14
N GLN A 140 19.07 5.59 10.10
CA GLN A 140 18.64 6.64 11.04
C GLN A 140 18.47 7.98 10.30
N VAL A 141 17.30 8.62 10.48
CA VAL A 141 17.05 9.98 10.01
C VAL A 141 17.80 10.96 10.90
N THR A 142 18.59 11.84 10.29
CA THR A 142 19.37 12.87 10.97
C THR A 142 19.01 14.29 10.52
N ASP A 143 18.27 14.43 9.41
CA ASP A 143 17.86 15.71 8.85
C ASP A 143 16.37 15.95 9.11
N PHE A 144 16.07 16.98 9.89
CA PHE A 144 14.70 17.37 10.24
C PHE A 144 14.44 18.82 9.86
N SER A 145 13.27 19.09 9.27
CA SER A 145 12.77 20.44 9.01
C SER A 145 12.18 21.09 10.28
N THR A 146 11.74 20.26 11.23
CA THR A 146 11.37 20.66 12.60
C THR A 146 12.00 19.67 13.55
N GLU A 147 12.69 20.18 14.57
CA GLU A 147 13.42 19.37 15.54
C GLU A 147 13.19 19.91 16.96
N THR A 148 12.29 19.25 17.69
CA THR A 148 12.00 19.55 19.09
C THR A 148 11.97 18.25 19.88
N TYR A 149 12.87 18.13 20.84
CA TYR A 149 12.96 16.96 21.72
C TYR A 149 12.27 17.23 23.07
N PRO A 150 11.67 16.20 23.71
CA PRO A 150 11.07 16.36 25.04
C PRO A 150 12.14 16.62 26.09
N SER A 151 11.75 17.13 27.27
CA SER A 151 12.64 17.20 28.41
C SER A 151 13.10 15.81 28.84
N GLN A 152 14.26 15.74 29.51
CA GLN A 152 14.68 14.49 30.12
C GLN A 152 13.62 13.99 31.10
N ASP A 153 13.39 12.68 31.12
CA ASP A 153 12.39 12.00 31.94
C ASP A 153 10.93 12.40 31.67
N PHE A 154 10.64 13.01 30.50
CA PHE A 154 9.27 13.31 30.10
C PHE A 154 8.45 12.04 29.92
N ASP A 155 7.27 12.00 30.50
CA ASP A 155 6.29 10.95 30.28
C ASP A 155 5.50 11.23 29.01
N GLY A 156 5.86 10.58 27.88
CA GLY A 156 5.22 10.73 26.57
C GLY A 156 3.73 10.43 26.59
N TYR A 157 3.05 10.75 25.48
CA TYR A 157 1.60 10.55 25.42
C TYR A 157 1.22 9.18 24.85
N ILE A 158 2.09 8.53 24.10
CA ILE A 158 1.94 7.12 23.73
C ILE A 158 2.17 6.23 24.97
N ASN A 159 1.53 5.07 25.00
CA ASN A 159 1.57 4.08 26.08
C ASN A 159 0.95 4.56 27.41
N TYR A 160 0.08 5.58 27.34
CA TYR A 160 -0.68 6.06 28.49
C TYR A 160 -2.02 5.34 28.59
N GLY A 161 -2.25 4.54 29.59
CA GLY A 161 -3.47 3.78 29.84
C GLY A 161 -4.27 4.30 31.05
N ASN A 162 -5.59 4.42 30.90
CA ASN A 162 -6.54 4.76 31.98
C ASN A 162 -7.98 4.29 31.64
N ASN A 163 -8.13 3.23 30.85
CA ASN A 163 -9.40 2.69 30.32
C ASN A 163 -10.20 3.60 29.36
N SER A 164 -9.77 4.84 29.12
CA SER A 164 -10.48 5.76 28.23
C SER A 164 -9.57 6.35 27.15
N ARG A 165 -8.25 6.20 27.30
CA ARG A 165 -7.31 6.63 26.29
C ARG A 165 -7.19 5.57 25.20
N LEU A 166 -7.57 5.94 23.97
CA LEU A 166 -7.47 5.07 22.84
C LEU A 166 -6.06 5.15 22.22
N HIS A 167 -5.53 4.00 21.87
CA HIS A 167 -4.43 3.85 20.94
C HIS A 167 -5.03 3.40 19.62
N GLY A 168 -4.72 4.10 18.52
CA GLY A 168 -5.24 3.83 17.20
C GLY A 168 -4.12 3.44 16.24
N VAL A 169 -4.27 2.31 15.54
CA VAL A 169 -3.47 1.93 14.37
C VAL A 169 -4.29 2.27 13.13
N GLY A 170 -3.67 2.95 12.17
CA GLY A 170 -4.34 3.50 11.00
C GLY A 170 -5.20 4.74 11.29
N LYS A 171 -5.01 5.36 12.47
CA LYS A 171 -5.83 6.51 12.87
C LYS A 171 -5.11 7.43 13.86
N ASN A 172 -5.34 8.73 13.73
CA ASN A 172 -5.12 9.70 14.80
C ASN A 172 -6.39 9.83 15.62
N THR A 173 -6.43 9.20 16.80
CA THR A 173 -7.62 9.13 17.65
C THR A 173 -8.07 10.48 18.18
N GLY A 174 -7.20 11.50 18.17
CA GLY A 174 -7.50 12.85 18.61
C GLY A 174 -7.99 13.81 17.56
N LEU A 175 -7.47 13.69 16.34
CA LEU A 175 -7.76 14.60 15.23
C LEU A 175 -8.72 13.99 14.21
N GLY A 176 -8.85 12.66 14.18
CA GLY A 176 -9.74 11.96 13.25
C GLY A 176 -9.13 11.82 11.86
N ASP A 177 -7.82 11.91 11.74
CA ASP A 177 -7.11 11.61 10.50
C ASP A 177 -6.92 10.10 10.39
N PHE A 178 -7.07 9.55 9.19
CA PHE A 178 -6.95 8.11 8.92
C PHE A 178 -5.81 7.81 7.96
N LEU A 179 -5.38 6.56 7.93
CA LEU A 179 -4.40 6.07 6.97
C LEU A 179 -5.09 5.69 5.66
N GLU A 180 -4.47 6.10 4.55
CA GLU A 180 -4.75 5.60 3.22
C GLU A 180 -3.54 4.82 2.72
N GLY A 181 -3.62 3.46 2.76
CA GLY A 181 -2.49 2.59 2.43
C GLY A 181 -2.52 1.25 3.15
N TYR A 182 -1.35 0.67 3.33
CA TYR A 182 -1.20 -0.68 3.88
C TYR A 182 -0.20 -0.68 5.04
N LEU A 183 -0.47 -1.52 6.03
CA LEU A 183 0.46 -1.84 7.13
C LEU A 183 0.75 -3.33 7.17
N ALA A 184 2.00 -3.68 7.47
CA ALA A 184 2.42 -5.04 7.76
C ALA A 184 3.39 -5.06 8.95
N GLU A 185 3.44 -6.17 9.69
CA GLU A 185 4.38 -6.35 10.81
C GLU A 185 4.38 -5.17 11.78
N VAL A 186 3.22 -4.90 12.39
CA VAL A 186 3.07 -3.78 13.31
C VAL A 186 3.47 -4.21 14.72
N HIS A 187 4.60 -3.69 15.20
CA HIS A 187 5.14 -3.97 16.53
C HIS A 187 5.12 -2.74 17.42
N PHE A 188 4.69 -2.91 18.65
CA PHE A 188 4.91 -1.97 19.72
C PHE A 188 5.62 -2.66 20.89
N ILE A 189 6.80 -2.17 21.27
CA ILE A 189 7.63 -2.73 22.33
C ILE A 189 7.55 -1.80 23.54
N ASP A 190 6.89 -2.24 24.60
CA ASP A 190 6.76 -1.51 25.86
C ASP A 190 7.99 -1.69 26.73
N GLY A 191 8.66 -0.61 27.07
CA GLY A 191 9.77 -0.57 28.03
C GLY A 191 11.17 -0.67 27.42
N THR A 192 11.31 -0.80 26.09
CA THR A 192 12.62 -0.90 25.44
C THR A 192 12.68 -0.02 24.20
N ALA A 193 13.76 0.76 24.05
CA ALA A 193 14.07 1.52 22.85
C ALA A 193 15.05 0.71 21.97
N LEU A 194 14.57 0.20 20.85
CA LEU A 194 15.31 -0.64 19.90
C LEU A 194 15.58 0.16 18.61
N ASP A 195 16.67 -0.16 17.95
CA ASP A 195 16.94 0.35 16.60
C ASP A 195 16.34 -0.56 15.51
N ALA A 196 16.46 -0.13 14.25
CA ALA A 196 15.87 -0.83 13.12
C ALA A 196 16.44 -2.25 12.92
N SER A 197 17.66 -2.54 13.37
CA SER A 197 18.29 -3.85 13.19
C SER A 197 17.62 -4.97 13.99
N SER A 198 16.72 -4.60 14.92
CA SER A 198 15.88 -5.56 15.65
C SER A 198 14.73 -6.13 14.80
N PHE A 199 14.38 -5.48 13.68
CA PHE A 199 13.22 -5.80 12.84
C PHE A 199 13.57 -5.96 11.36
N GLY A 200 14.81 -5.73 10.98
CA GLY A 200 15.27 -5.85 9.61
C GLY A 200 16.78 -5.87 9.50
N GLU A 201 17.26 -6.23 8.32
CA GLU A 201 18.69 -6.26 7.98
C GLU A 201 18.90 -5.83 6.52
N THR A 202 20.12 -5.49 6.17
CA THR A 202 20.50 -5.26 4.78
C THR A 202 20.90 -6.58 4.13
N ASN A 203 20.17 -6.99 3.09
CA ASN A 203 20.54 -8.14 2.28
C ASN A 203 21.88 -7.86 1.58
N SER A 204 22.91 -8.65 1.88
CA SER A 204 24.26 -8.44 1.36
C SER A 204 24.41 -8.66 -0.15
N ALA A 205 23.48 -9.40 -0.78
CA ALA A 205 23.51 -9.68 -2.21
C ALA A 205 22.85 -8.58 -3.05
N THR A 206 21.80 -7.94 -2.52
CA THR A 206 20.99 -6.95 -3.26
C THR A 206 21.11 -5.53 -2.70
N ASN A 207 21.70 -5.39 -1.51
CA ASN A 207 21.76 -4.14 -0.75
C ASN A 207 20.34 -3.56 -0.41
N GLN A 208 19.31 -4.40 -0.43
CA GLN A 208 17.97 -4.03 -0.01
C GLN A 208 17.82 -4.22 1.50
N TRP A 209 17.03 -3.36 2.13
CA TRP A 209 16.55 -3.54 3.49
C TRP A 209 15.41 -4.54 3.49
N ILE A 210 15.54 -5.60 4.26
CA ILE A 210 14.61 -6.75 4.31
C ILE A 210 14.16 -7.01 5.75
N PRO A 211 12.96 -7.60 5.97
CA PRO A 211 12.47 -7.90 7.30
C PRO A 211 13.24 -9.02 7.99
N VAL A 212 13.26 -8.96 9.32
CA VAL A 212 13.76 -10.00 10.22
C VAL A 212 12.71 -10.21 11.32
N GLU A 213 12.49 -11.46 11.70
CA GLU A 213 11.58 -11.79 12.77
C GLU A 213 12.04 -11.21 14.12
N TYR A 214 11.19 -10.44 14.77
CA TYR A 214 11.46 -9.97 16.13
C TYR A 214 11.14 -11.06 17.15
N THR A 215 12.14 -11.51 17.88
CA THR A 215 12.03 -12.59 18.89
C THR A 215 12.17 -12.11 20.34
N GLY A 216 12.20 -10.78 20.53
CA GLY A 216 12.35 -10.18 21.86
C GLY A 216 11.04 -10.11 22.66
N SER A 217 11.10 -9.55 23.86
CA SER A 217 9.92 -9.33 24.71
C SER A 217 9.17 -8.07 24.29
N TYR A 218 7.83 -8.13 24.27
CA TYR A 218 6.96 -7.00 23.97
C TYR A 218 6.64 -6.10 25.17
N GLY A 219 6.95 -6.54 26.40
CA GLY A 219 6.55 -5.82 27.62
C GLY A 219 5.04 -5.95 27.90
N THR A 220 4.49 -5.15 28.84
CA THR A 220 3.11 -5.35 29.32
C THR A 220 2.05 -4.86 28.32
N ASN A 221 2.21 -3.64 27.80
CA ASN A 221 1.27 -3.05 26.82
C ASN A 221 1.75 -3.24 25.37
N GLY A 222 2.85 -3.95 25.16
CA GLY A 222 3.34 -4.24 23.82
C GLY A 222 2.43 -5.19 23.07
N PHE A 223 2.48 -5.11 21.74
CA PHE A 223 1.66 -5.92 20.84
C PHE A 223 2.37 -6.18 19.52
N TYR A 224 1.85 -7.17 18.79
CA TYR A 224 2.30 -7.52 17.46
C TYR A 224 1.09 -7.88 16.57
N LEU A 225 0.81 -7.08 15.56
CA LEU A 225 -0.27 -7.34 14.61
C LEU A 225 0.32 -7.90 13.32
N LYS A 226 0.11 -9.20 13.11
CA LYS A 226 0.54 -9.94 11.90
C LYS A 226 -0.50 -9.94 10.80
N PHE A 227 -1.76 -9.66 11.14
CA PHE A 227 -2.91 -9.71 10.23
C PHE A 227 -3.14 -11.08 9.56
N GLN A 228 -2.73 -12.18 10.19
CA GLN A 228 -2.80 -13.53 9.60
C GLN A 228 -4.21 -14.12 9.52
N ASP A 229 -5.10 -13.74 10.44
CA ASP A 229 -6.47 -14.23 10.49
C ASP A 229 -7.45 -13.16 10.01
N SER A 230 -8.01 -13.33 8.80
CA SER A 230 -8.98 -12.40 8.23
C SER A 230 -10.29 -12.29 9.02
N SER A 231 -10.57 -13.26 9.90
CA SER A 231 -11.72 -13.21 10.83
C SER A 231 -11.43 -12.47 12.12
N ALA A 232 -10.15 -12.12 12.37
CA ALA A 232 -9.67 -11.52 13.61
C ALA A 232 -8.51 -10.53 13.33
N LEU A 233 -8.75 -9.51 12.50
CA LEU A 233 -7.74 -8.55 12.02
C LEU A 233 -7.04 -7.75 13.13
N GLY A 234 -7.63 -7.69 14.32
CA GLY A 234 -7.07 -7.00 15.47
C GLY A 234 -6.29 -7.88 16.44
N ASP A 235 -6.08 -9.16 16.15
CA ASP A 235 -5.44 -10.11 17.05
C ASP A 235 -3.98 -9.77 17.31
N ASP A 236 -3.60 -9.79 18.60
CA ASP A 236 -2.24 -9.61 19.09
C ASP A 236 -1.46 -10.92 19.10
N SER A 237 -0.50 -11.06 18.22
CA SER A 237 0.40 -12.22 18.10
C SER A 237 1.61 -12.18 19.05
N SER A 238 1.75 -11.16 19.91
CA SER A 238 2.88 -11.03 20.84
C SER A 238 2.84 -12.01 22.02
N GLY A 239 1.67 -12.60 22.26
CA GLY A 239 1.37 -13.42 23.44
C GLY A 239 0.84 -12.65 24.65
N ASN A 240 0.72 -11.32 24.56
CA ASN A 240 0.17 -10.47 25.64
C ASN A 240 -1.35 -10.40 25.65
N THR A 241 -2.03 -10.85 24.58
CA THR A 241 -3.48 -10.72 24.39
C THR A 241 -3.96 -9.25 24.40
N ASN A 242 -3.14 -8.36 23.84
CA ASN A 242 -3.46 -6.95 23.65
C ASN A 242 -4.24 -6.72 22.35
N ASP A 243 -5.31 -7.52 22.10
CA ASP A 243 -6.13 -7.45 20.90
C ASP A 243 -6.79 -6.09 20.72
N PHE A 244 -6.90 -5.65 19.48
CA PHE A 244 -7.50 -4.39 19.08
C PHE A 244 -8.95 -4.59 18.61
N THR A 245 -9.80 -3.61 18.90
CA THR A 245 -11.13 -3.52 18.30
C THR A 245 -11.01 -3.10 16.85
N VAL A 246 -11.63 -3.86 15.97
CA VAL A 246 -11.67 -3.60 14.54
C VAL A 246 -12.80 -2.62 14.22
N ASN A 247 -12.50 -1.52 13.52
CA ASN A 247 -13.48 -0.53 13.09
C ASN A 247 -13.41 -0.37 11.56
N ASN A 248 -14.53 -0.63 10.89
CA ASN A 248 -14.72 -0.48 9.43
C ASN A 248 -13.69 -1.23 8.56
N LEU A 249 -13.07 -2.27 9.09
CA LEU A 249 -12.23 -3.22 8.36
C LEU A 249 -12.97 -4.54 8.24
N VAL A 250 -12.83 -5.20 7.11
CA VAL A 250 -13.45 -6.48 6.79
C VAL A 250 -12.42 -7.50 6.32
N ALA A 251 -12.80 -8.77 6.23
CA ALA A 251 -11.89 -9.86 5.87
C ALA A 251 -11.15 -9.63 4.54
N THR A 252 -11.75 -8.91 3.61
CA THR A 252 -11.16 -8.58 2.29
C THR A 252 -10.17 -7.41 2.32
N ASP A 253 -9.93 -6.80 3.50
CA ASP A 253 -8.85 -5.83 3.68
C ASP A 253 -7.54 -6.48 4.09
N GLN A 254 -7.58 -7.78 4.44
CA GLN A 254 -6.37 -8.59 4.53
C GLN A 254 -5.81 -8.82 3.13
N MET A 255 -4.53 -8.48 2.94
CA MET A 255 -3.88 -8.49 1.63
C MET A 255 -2.61 -9.34 1.65
N ILE A 256 -2.29 -9.93 0.49
CA ILE A 256 -1.02 -10.62 0.26
C ILE A 256 0.05 -9.70 -0.34
N ASP A 257 -0.27 -8.42 -0.59
CA ASP A 257 0.72 -7.39 -0.92
C ASP A 257 1.50 -7.07 0.35
N THR A 258 2.76 -7.45 0.39
CA THR A 258 3.63 -7.36 1.57
C THR A 258 5.03 -6.89 1.19
N PRO A 259 5.87 -6.48 2.15
CA PRO A 259 7.27 -6.13 1.88
C PRO A 259 8.08 -7.24 1.20
N THR A 260 7.73 -8.51 1.44
CA THR A 260 8.38 -9.67 0.84
C THR A 260 7.72 -10.16 -0.44
N ASN A 261 6.52 -9.69 -0.74
CA ASN A 261 5.75 -9.99 -1.95
C ASN A 261 4.98 -8.75 -2.42
N ASN A 262 5.69 -7.77 -2.98
CA ASN A 262 5.15 -6.45 -3.33
C ASN A 262 4.48 -6.45 -4.71
N TYR A 263 3.22 -6.03 -4.77
CA TYR A 263 2.40 -6.00 -5.98
C TYR A 263 2.27 -4.61 -6.60
N CYS A 264 1.98 -4.60 -7.90
CA CYS A 264 1.60 -3.39 -8.63
C CYS A 264 0.26 -2.84 -8.10
N THR A 265 0.12 -1.52 -8.14
CA THR A 265 -1.13 -0.79 -7.93
C THR A 265 -1.29 0.27 -9.02
N LEU A 266 -2.42 0.97 -9.09
CA LEU A 266 -2.58 2.12 -9.98
C LEU A 266 -1.78 3.32 -9.43
N ASN A 267 -1.26 4.15 -10.34
CA ASN A 267 -0.34 5.25 -9.99
C ASN A 267 -1.07 6.59 -9.85
N PRO A 268 -1.27 7.13 -8.63
CA PRO A 268 -1.92 8.42 -8.41
C PRO A 268 -1.10 9.62 -8.88
N LEU A 269 0.23 9.47 -9.09
CA LEU A 269 1.12 10.57 -9.47
C LEU A 269 0.94 11.04 -10.92
N LEU A 270 0.18 10.34 -11.73
CA LEU A 270 -0.04 10.67 -13.14
C LEU A 270 -1.16 11.67 -13.35
N GLU A 271 -1.83 12.09 -12.29
CA GLU A 271 -2.85 13.11 -12.33
C GLU A 271 -2.25 14.52 -12.41
N ALA A 272 -1.82 14.89 -13.62
CA ALA A 272 -1.33 16.23 -13.85
C ALA A 272 -2.49 17.22 -13.91
N THR A 273 -2.76 17.95 -12.83
CA THR A 273 -3.52 19.21 -12.78
C THR A 273 -5.04 19.18 -13.00
N ILE A 274 -5.66 18.06 -13.32
CA ILE A 274 -7.10 17.96 -13.53
C ILE A 274 -7.61 16.74 -12.75
N ASP A 275 -8.40 16.98 -11.72
CA ASP A 275 -9.09 15.97 -10.91
C ASP A 275 -10.09 15.15 -11.77
N ARG A 276 -9.56 14.19 -12.52
CA ARG A 276 -10.32 13.36 -13.47
C ARG A 276 -10.81 12.05 -12.88
N PHE A 277 -10.08 11.50 -11.91
CA PHE A 277 -10.42 10.24 -11.25
C PHE A 277 -10.01 10.27 -9.79
N THR A 278 -10.64 9.40 -9.01
CA THR A 278 -10.23 9.07 -7.65
C THR A 278 -9.74 7.63 -7.65
N LEU A 279 -8.60 7.39 -7.03
CA LEU A 279 -8.15 6.05 -6.67
C LEU A 279 -8.57 5.76 -5.23
N SER A 280 -8.91 4.53 -4.93
CA SER A 280 -9.29 4.03 -3.62
C SER A 280 -9.01 2.54 -3.52
N GLU A 281 -9.35 1.91 -2.41
CA GLU A 281 -9.07 0.50 -2.14
C GLU A 281 -7.58 0.19 -2.29
N GLY A 282 -6.74 1.06 -1.69
CA GLY A 282 -5.29 0.92 -1.80
C GLY A 282 -4.76 1.07 -3.23
N ASN A 283 -5.38 1.92 -4.04
CA ASN A 283 -5.10 2.12 -5.46
C ASN A 283 -5.42 0.90 -6.36
N LEU A 284 -6.36 0.06 -5.95
CA LEU A 284 -6.89 -1.04 -6.79
C LEU A 284 -8.22 -0.71 -7.44
N LYS A 285 -8.82 0.44 -7.13
CA LYS A 285 -10.06 0.92 -7.71
C LYS A 285 -9.86 2.30 -8.31
N ILE A 286 -10.37 2.51 -9.53
CA ILE A 286 -10.44 3.80 -10.19
C ILE A 286 -11.90 4.21 -10.38
N THR A 287 -12.22 5.43 -10.01
CA THR A 287 -13.55 6.03 -10.23
C THR A 287 -13.41 7.34 -10.98
N ALA A 288 -14.08 7.46 -12.12
CA ALA A 288 -14.08 8.69 -12.92
C ALA A 288 -14.85 9.82 -12.21
N ASN A 289 -14.26 11.01 -12.16
CA ASN A 289 -14.86 12.20 -11.51
C ASN A 289 -15.66 13.07 -12.47
N GLY A 290 -15.79 12.71 -13.76
CA GLY A 290 -16.48 13.53 -14.77
C GLY A 290 -16.82 12.76 -16.04
N ALA A 291 -17.17 13.53 -17.10
CA ALA A 291 -17.54 12.98 -18.40
C ALA A 291 -16.34 12.77 -19.34
N ASP A 292 -15.13 13.17 -18.92
CA ASP A 292 -13.93 13.03 -19.73
C ASP A 292 -13.24 11.69 -19.48
N TRP A 293 -12.55 11.19 -20.51
CA TRP A 293 -11.76 9.97 -20.38
C TRP A 293 -10.56 10.18 -19.47
N ASN A 294 -10.42 9.27 -18.51
CA ASN A 294 -9.37 9.27 -17.52
C ASN A 294 -8.42 8.13 -17.80
N ALA A 295 -7.14 8.42 -17.86
CA ALA A 295 -6.10 7.44 -18.13
C ALA A 295 -5.18 7.30 -16.90
N CYS A 296 -4.90 6.06 -16.51
CA CYS A 296 -3.99 5.72 -15.44
C CYS A 296 -3.11 4.54 -15.86
N LYS A 297 -1.90 4.46 -15.34
CA LYS A 297 -1.03 3.29 -15.50
C LYS A 297 -0.65 2.69 -14.15
N GLY A 298 -0.17 1.46 -14.18
CA GLY A 298 0.36 0.79 -12.99
C GLY A 298 1.60 1.48 -12.44
N THR A 299 1.92 1.21 -11.19
CA THR A 299 3.12 1.67 -10.49
C THR A 299 4.38 0.93 -10.94
N MET A 300 4.22 -0.25 -11.56
CA MET A 300 5.32 -1.12 -11.99
C MET A 300 5.26 -1.37 -13.48
N GLU A 301 6.44 -1.40 -14.11
CA GLU A 301 6.58 -1.81 -15.50
C GLU A 301 6.31 -3.31 -15.68
N ILE A 302 5.86 -3.69 -16.87
CA ILE A 302 5.86 -5.09 -17.28
C ILE A 302 7.29 -5.43 -17.71
N PRO A 303 7.98 -6.35 -17.02
CA PRO A 303 9.36 -6.71 -17.32
C PRO A 303 9.54 -7.13 -18.79
N SER A 304 10.73 -6.88 -19.34
CA SER A 304 11.05 -7.08 -20.76
C SER A 304 11.09 -8.56 -21.19
N SER A 305 10.92 -9.49 -20.27
CA SER A 305 10.84 -10.95 -20.50
C SER A 305 9.78 -11.58 -19.60
N GLY A 306 9.38 -12.80 -19.92
CA GLY A 306 8.36 -13.53 -19.18
C GLY A 306 6.95 -13.33 -19.71
N LYS A 307 6.00 -13.91 -18.98
CA LYS A 307 4.56 -13.82 -19.26
C LYS A 307 3.87 -13.22 -18.07
N TRP A 308 3.04 -12.20 -18.31
CA TRP A 308 2.49 -11.35 -17.28
C TRP A 308 0.96 -11.32 -17.41
N TYR A 309 0.27 -11.28 -16.25
CA TYR A 309 -1.18 -11.31 -16.22
C TYR A 309 -1.70 -10.34 -15.16
N PHE A 310 -2.82 -9.69 -15.46
CA PHE A 310 -3.62 -8.91 -14.52
C PHE A 310 -5.09 -8.92 -14.94
N GLU A 311 -5.96 -8.54 -14.01
CA GLU A 311 -7.41 -8.55 -14.21
C GLU A 311 -8.02 -7.17 -13.98
N THR A 312 -9.09 -6.88 -14.72
CA THR A 312 -9.92 -5.69 -14.52
C THR A 312 -11.38 -6.11 -14.38
N TYR A 313 -12.03 -5.70 -13.31
CA TYR A 313 -13.46 -5.89 -13.12
C TYR A 313 -14.24 -4.65 -13.50
N CYS A 314 -15.20 -4.79 -14.45
CA CYS A 314 -16.08 -3.73 -14.94
C CYS A 314 -17.28 -3.56 -13.99
N ALA A 315 -17.24 -2.59 -13.07
CA ALA A 315 -18.21 -2.48 -11.99
C ALA A 315 -19.49 -1.74 -12.37
N THR A 316 -19.43 -0.63 -13.12
CA THR A 316 -20.60 0.25 -13.29
C THR A 316 -20.99 0.56 -14.73
N ASN A 317 -20.09 0.52 -15.68
CA ASN A 317 -20.34 0.84 -17.09
C ASN A 317 -19.32 0.18 -17.99
N THR A 318 -19.64 0.03 -19.26
CA THR A 318 -18.81 -0.63 -20.28
C THR A 318 -17.82 0.33 -20.97
N ASN A 319 -17.82 1.62 -20.63
CA ASN A 319 -16.88 2.59 -21.17
C ASN A 319 -15.53 2.53 -20.43
N ALA A 320 -14.88 1.39 -20.52
CA ALA A 320 -13.58 1.13 -19.95
C ALA A 320 -12.67 0.45 -20.96
N TYR A 321 -11.39 0.70 -20.83
CA TYR A 321 -10.34 0.06 -21.62
C TYR A 321 -9.31 -0.52 -20.68
N SER A 322 -8.89 -1.74 -20.92
CA SER A 322 -7.78 -2.39 -20.21
C SER A 322 -6.72 -2.82 -21.20
N GLY A 323 -5.47 -2.64 -20.87
CA GLY A 323 -4.37 -3.00 -21.75
C GLY A 323 -3.02 -2.55 -21.24
N ILE A 324 -2.15 -2.15 -22.16
CA ILE A 324 -0.79 -1.69 -21.87
C ILE A 324 -0.54 -0.34 -22.54
N VAL A 325 0.37 0.43 -21.94
CA VAL A 325 0.84 1.72 -22.42
C VAL A 325 2.35 1.80 -22.32
N GLU A 326 3.00 2.45 -23.27
CA GLU A 326 4.43 2.75 -23.19
C GLU A 326 4.73 3.81 -22.11
N GLU A 327 5.96 3.84 -21.62
CA GLU A 327 6.38 4.70 -20.52
C GLU A 327 6.18 6.20 -20.81
N SER A 328 6.55 6.65 -22.02
CA SER A 328 6.58 8.07 -22.38
C SER A 328 5.24 8.63 -22.88
N GLU A 329 4.19 7.82 -22.99
CA GLU A 329 2.89 8.29 -23.45
C GLU A 329 2.28 9.31 -22.50
N ASP A 330 1.82 10.41 -23.05
CA ASP A 330 1.16 11.48 -22.27
C ASP A 330 -0.26 11.09 -21.90
N LEU A 331 -0.45 10.72 -20.63
CA LEU A 331 -1.75 10.35 -20.07
C LEU A 331 -2.60 11.56 -19.63
N THR A 332 -2.09 12.78 -19.74
CA THR A 332 -2.84 14.00 -19.44
C THR A 332 -3.86 14.36 -20.53
N VAL A 333 -3.71 13.76 -21.70
CA VAL A 333 -4.65 13.93 -22.82
C VAL A 333 -5.82 12.96 -22.70
N THR A 334 -7.02 13.39 -23.11
CA THR A 334 -8.26 12.62 -22.99
C THR A 334 -8.30 11.32 -23.81
N ASN A 335 -7.36 11.10 -24.69
CA ASN A 335 -7.34 9.94 -25.57
C ASN A 335 -5.94 9.76 -26.16
N PRO A 336 -5.00 9.13 -25.43
CA PRO A 336 -3.65 8.91 -25.90
C PRO A 336 -3.63 8.35 -27.31
N SER A 337 -2.87 8.95 -28.22
CA SER A 337 -2.97 8.67 -29.66
C SER A 337 -1.94 7.66 -30.17
N GLY A 338 -0.89 7.42 -29.41
CA GLY A 338 0.17 6.47 -29.72
C GLY A 338 0.45 5.55 -28.54
N GLY A 339 1.43 4.67 -28.65
CA GLY A 339 1.99 3.92 -27.52
C GLY A 339 1.01 3.12 -26.65
N VAL A 340 -0.13 2.68 -27.19
CA VAL A 340 -1.16 1.96 -26.43
C VAL A 340 -1.67 0.73 -27.17
N VAL A 341 -1.89 -0.35 -26.45
CA VAL A 341 -2.63 -1.53 -26.92
C VAL A 341 -3.68 -1.89 -25.90
N TYR A 342 -4.96 -1.78 -26.25
CA TYR A 342 -6.03 -2.10 -25.29
C TYR A 342 -7.29 -2.69 -25.93
N TYR A 343 -8.10 -3.33 -25.09
CA TYR A 343 -9.42 -3.85 -25.37
C TYR A 343 -10.49 -2.90 -24.84
N TYR A 344 -11.39 -2.48 -25.74
CA TYR A 344 -12.45 -1.52 -25.45
C TYR A 344 -13.78 -2.19 -25.13
N GLY A 345 -14.54 -1.57 -24.27
CA GLY A 345 -15.82 -2.10 -23.80
C GLY A 345 -16.85 -2.41 -24.88
N ASP A 346 -16.79 -1.83 -26.09
CA ASP A 346 -17.68 -2.16 -27.20
C ASP A 346 -17.22 -3.38 -28.04
N GLY A 347 -16.13 -4.03 -27.65
CA GLY A 347 -15.58 -5.21 -28.35
C GLY A 347 -14.49 -4.89 -29.36
N ARG A 348 -14.12 -3.63 -29.54
CA ARG A 348 -13.00 -3.25 -30.41
C ARG A 348 -11.66 -3.34 -29.64
N LYS A 349 -10.58 -3.41 -30.40
CA LYS A 349 -9.23 -3.13 -29.89
C LYS A 349 -8.72 -1.82 -30.47
N ARG A 350 -7.78 -1.19 -29.76
CA ARG A 350 -7.02 -0.07 -30.26
C ARG A 350 -5.53 -0.37 -30.21
N ILE A 351 -4.83 -0.08 -31.29
CA ILE A 351 -3.37 -0.18 -31.39
C ILE A 351 -2.90 1.14 -32.00
N ASP A 352 -2.04 1.88 -31.32
CA ASP A 352 -1.45 3.14 -31.78
C ASP A 352 -2.48 4.07 -32.43
N GLY A 353 -3.56 4.36 -31.70
CA GLY A 353 -4.62 5.26 -32.16
C GLY A 353 -5.67 4.65 -33.11
N THR A 354 -5.46 3.45 -33.62
CA THR A 354 -6.35 2.83 -34.61
C THR A 354 -7.30 1.82 -33.99
N PHE A 355 -8.60 2.04 -34.12
CA PHE A 355 -9.64 1.09 -33.71
C PHE A 355 -9.92 0.04 -34.79
N SER A 356 -10.11 -1.20 -34.37
CA SER A 356 -10.57 -2.30 -35.23
C SER A 356 -11.42 -3.30 -34.44
N SER A 357 -12.27 -4.08 -35.15
CA SER A 357 -13.05 -5.17 -34.51
C SER A 357 -12.12 -6.20 -33.92
N TYR A 358 -12.52 -6.76 -32.75
CA TYR A 358 -11.65 -7.72 -32.07
C TYR A 358 -12.43 -8.82 -31.33
N GLY A 359 -13.14 -8.50 -30.27
CA GLY A 359 -13.78 -9.46 -29.38
C GLY A 359 -15.24 -9.14 -29.12
N ALA A 360 -15.81 -9.76 -28.10
CA ALA A 360 -17.18 -9.52 -27.65
C ALA A 360 -17.29 -8.21 -26.86
N ALA A 361 -18.42 -7.51 -26.91
CA ALA A 361 -18.65 -6.36 -26.05
C ALA A 361 -18.61 -6.75 -24.56
N VAL A 362 -18.04 -5.87 -23.75
CA VAL A 362 -17.96 -6.01 -22.28
C VAL A 362 -19.29 -5.57 -21.66
N SER A 363 -19.70 -6.22 -20.61
CA SER A 363 -20.90 -5.88 -19.82
C SER A 363 -20.49 -5.56 -18.37
N VAL A 364 -21.36 -4.83 -17.67
CA VAL A 364 -21.21 -4.66 -16.22
C VAL A 364 -21.19 -6.03 -15.55
N GLY A 365 -20.24 -6.25 -14.67
CA GLY A 365 -20.03 -7.53 -14.00
C GLY A 365 -18.99 -8.44 -14.67
N ASP A 366 -18.54 -8.12 -15.89
CA ASP A 366 -17.49 -8.88 -16.57
C ASP A 366 -16.11 -8.60 -15.99
N ILE A 367 -15.26 -9.61 -16.06
CA ILE A 367 -13.83 -9.53 -15.72
C ILE A 367 -13.03 -9.71 -17.00
N ILE A 368 -12.10 -8.79 -17.23
CA ILE A 368 -11.17 -8.83 -18.36
C ILE A 368 -9.80 -9.23 -17.84
N GLY A 369 -9.34 -10.41 -18.22
CA GLY A 369 -7.96 -10.84 -18.04
C GLY A 369 -7.07 -10.29 -19.16
N VAL A 370 -5.92 -9.78 -18.82
CA VAL A 370 -4.91 -9.24 -19.73
C VAL A 370 -3.63 -10.06 -19.60
N ALA A 371 -3.30 -10.84 -20.61
CA ALA A 371 -2.08 -11.67 -20.66
C ALA A 371 -1.10 -11.11 -21.67
N VAL A 372 0.12 -10.77 -21.23
CA VAL A 372 1.19 -10.22 -22.05
C VAL A 372 2.34 -11.21 -22.12
N ASP A 373 2.72 -11.64 -23.32
CA ASP A 373 3.86 -12.52 -23.56
C ASP A 373 5.04 -11.70 -24.12
N MET A 374 5.99 -11.38 -23.23
CA MET A 374 7.17 -10.60 -23.57
C MET A 374 8.30 -11.46 -24.15
N ASP A 375 8.21 -12.80 -24.03
CA ASP A 375 9.15 -13.75 -24.64
C ASP A 375 8.81 -14.06 -26.10
N ALA A 376 7.56 -13.81 -26.52
CA ALA A 376 7.14 -13.98 -27.90
C ALA A 376 7.90 -13.00 -28.82
N SER A 377 8.23 -13.45 -30.02
CA SER A 377 8.87 -12.61 -31.04
C SER A 377 8.08 -12.66 -32.34
N PRO A 378 7.29 -11.62 -32.66
CA PRO A 378 7.06 -10.38 -31.89
C PRO A 378 6.26 -10.61 -30.61
N ARG A 379 6.39 -9.67 -29.61
CA ARG A 379 5.62 -9.64 -28.36
C ARG A 379 4.12 -9.72 -28.64
N THR A 380 3.36 -10.36 -27.74
CA THR A 380 1.91 -10.51 -27.92
C THR A 380 1.13 -10.15 -26.66
N ILE A 381 -0.12 -9.74 -26.86
CA ILE A 381 -1.09 -9.54 -25.79
C ILE A 381 -2.40 -10.29 -26.15
N THR A 382 -2.96 -10.98 -25.16
CA THR A 382 -4.23 -11.70 -25.32
C THR A 382 -5.20 -11.23 -24.25
N PHE A 383 -6.41 -10.87 -24.66
CA PHE A 383 -7.46 -10.52 -23.72
C PHE A 383 -8.42 -11.69 -23.52
N TYR A 384 -8.88 -11.85 -22.28
CA TYR A 384 -9.86 -12.84 -21.87
C TYR A 384 -11.07 -12.13 -21.28
N LYS A 385 -12.27 -12.45 -21.74
CA LYS A 385 -13.51 -11.99 -21.16
C LYS A 385 -14.12 -13.15 -20.39
N ASN A 386 -14.24 -13.04 -19.06
CA ASN A 386 -14.75 -14.11 -18.19
C ASN A 386 -14.07 -15.45 -18.49
N ASN A 387 -12.75 -15.46 -18.53
CA ASN A 387 -11.89 -16.61 -18.88
C ASN A 387 -11.99 -17.11 -20.33
N ALA A 388 -12.76 -16.48 -21.19
CA ALA A 388 -12.85 -16.85 -22.61
C ALA A 388 -11.93 -15.94 -23.45
N THR A 389 -10.98 -16.54 -24.16
CA THR A 389 -10.06 -15.79 -25.03
C THR A 389 -10.81 -15.00 -26.09
N GLN A 390 -10.37 -13.76 -26.32
CA GLN A 390 -10.85 -12.90 -27.40
C GLN A 390 -9.90 -12.91 -28.62
N GLY A 391 -8.79 -13.64 -28.49
CA GLY A 391 -7.76 -13.78 -29.53
C GLY A 391 -6.47 -13.04 -29.14
N THR A 392 -5.37 -13.43 -29.78
CA THR A 392 -4.05 -12.86 -29.54
C THR A 392 -3.78 -11.71 -30.51
N ILE A 393 -3.18 -10.65 -30.00
CA ILE A 393 -2.76 -9.46 -30.75
C ILE A 393 -1.23 -9.43 -30.78
N THR A 394 -0.65 -9.27 -31.94
CA THR A 394 0.76 -8.91 -32.07
C THR A 394 0.93 -7.45 -31.66
N ILE A 395 1.80 -7.19 -30.70
CA ILE A 395 2.12 -5.83 -30.26
C ILE A 395 2.98 -5.18 -31.33
N THR A 396 2.60 -3.97 -31.74
CA THR A 396 3.29 -3.15 -32.74
C THR A 396 3.55 -1.76 -32.22
N GLY A 397 4.19 -0.90 -32.98
CA GLY A 397 4.50 0.46 -32.59
C GLY A 397 5.51 0.52 -31.44
N SER A 398 5.44 1.56 -30.64
CA SER A 398 6.36 1.79 -29.52
C SER A 398 6.21 0.75 -28.41
N CYS A 399 5.02 0.25 -28.12
CA CYS A 399 4.82 -0.84 -27.16
C CYS A 399 5.60 -2.13 -27.51
N ALA A 400 6.00 -2.31 -28.78
CA ALA A 400 6.79 -3.49 -29.20
C ALA A 400 8.25 -3.42 -28.73
N THR A 401 8.80 -2.22 -28.53
CA THR A 401 10.23 -1.98 -28.27
C THR A 401 10.51 -1.30 -26.95
N GLU A 402 9.61 -0.44 -26.51
CA GLU A 402 9.77 0.36 -25.30
C GLU A 402 9.29 -0.39 -24.04
N THR A 403 9.55 0.21 -22.89
CA THR A 403 9.00 -0.21 -21.58
C THR A 403 7.50 0.03 -21.56
N VAL A 404 6.74 -0.95 -21.11
CA VAL A 404 5.28 -0.89 -21.03
C VAL A 404 4.76 -1.12 -19.61
N PHE A 405 3.63 -0.50 -19.31
CA PHE A 405 2.94 -0.58 -18.02
C PHE A 405 1.52 -1.11 -18.22
N PRO A 406 0.91 -1.73 -17.20
CA PRO A 406 -0.53 -1.93 -17.17
C PRO A 406 -1.24 -0.60 -17.35
N TYR A 407 -2.33 -0.60 -18.12
CA TYR A 407 -3.03 0.63 -18.51
C TYR A 407 -4.53 0.50 -18.36
N VAL A 408 -5.14 1.59 -17.92
CA VAL A 408 -6.58 1.77 -17.94
C VAL A 408 -6.93 3.17 -18.47
N THR A 409 -8.00 3.25 -19.21
CA THR A 409 -8.72 4.50 -19.40
C THR A 409 -10.21 4.25 -19.23
N SER A 410 -10.91 5.10 -18.51
CA SER A 410 -12.28 4.84 -18.09
C SER A 410 -13.07 6.12 -17.89
N LEU A 411 -14.40 6.02 -18.14
CA LEU A 411 -15.42 6.98 -17.72
C LEU A 411 -16.24 6.46 -16.53
N THR A 412 -15.74 5.44 -15.83
CA THR A 412 -16.57 4.64 -14.91
C THR A 412 -15.75 4.15 -13.71
N THR A 413 -16.38 3.32 -12.87
CA THR A 413 -15.69 2.62 -11.79
C THR A 413 -15.25 1.24 -12.26
N ASN A 414 -13.94 0.95 -12.07
CA ASN A 414 -13.34 -0.36 -12.33
C ASN A 414 -12.40 -0.72 -11.19
N TYR A 415 -12.24 -2.03 -10.95
CA TYR A 415 -11.28 -2.57 -10.01
C TYR A 415 -10.20 -3.34 -10.73
N PHE A 416 -9.02 -3.38 -10.14
CA PHE A 416 -7.85 -4.06 -10.68
C PHE A 416 -7.35 -5.11 -9.70
N ASN A 417 -6.85 -6.19 -10.26
CA ASN A 417 -6.16 -7.23 -9.53
C ASN A 417 -4.87 -7.57 -10.28
N PHE A 418 -3.73 -7.29 -9.66
CA PHE A 418 -2.41 -7.64 -10.19
C PHE A 418 -1.87 -8.94 -9.57
N GLY A 419 -2.74 -9.71 -8.90
CA GLY A 419 -2.46 -10.95 -8.22
C GLY A 419 -2.63 -10.90 -6.70
N GLN A 420 -3.08 -9.78 -6.14
CA GLN A 420 -3.21 -9.59 -4.69
C GLN A 420 -4.64 -9.63 -4.15
N ASP A 421 -5.68 -9.52 -4.98
CA ASP A 421 -7.08 -9.46 -4.52
C ASP A 421 -8.08 -9.93 -5.58
N SER A 422 -8.40 -11.23 -5.58
CA SER A 422 -9.41 -11.80 -6.47
C SER A 422 -10.85 -11.43 -6.07
N SER A 423 -11.04 -10.81 -4.91
CA SER A 423 -12.35 -10.33 -4.47
C SER A 423 -12.72 -8.98 -5.07
N PHE A 424 -11.77 -8.25 -5.66
CA PHE A 424 -11.95 -6.88 -6.12
C PHE A 424 -12.56 -6.01 -5.01
N ALA A 425 -11.87 -5.91 -3.88
CA ALA A 425 -12.31 -5.22 -2.67
C ALA A 425 -13.68 -5.72 -2.16
N GLY A 426 -13.88 -7.03 -2.12
CA GLY A 426 -15.10 -7.65 -1.62
C GLY A 426 -16.32 -7.56 -2.55
N THR A 427 -16.19 -7.00 -3.77
CA THR A 427 -17.30 -6.94 -4.74
C THR A 427 -17.61 -8.29 -5.38
N LYS A 428 -16.67 -9.20 -5.34
CA LYS A 428 -16.79 -10.61 -5.78
C LYS A 428 -16.38 -11.55 -4.66
N THR A 429 -16.83 -12.80 -4.75
CA THR A 429 -16.29 -13.85 -3.88
C THR A 429 -14.90 -14.21 -4.38
N ALA A 430 -13.89 -14.10 -3.50
CA ALA A 430 -12.51 -14.45 -3.83
C ALA A 430 -12.40 -15.90 -4.33
N GLN A 431 -11.53 -16.13 -5.31
CA GLN A 431 -11.38 -17.43 -5.97
C GLN A 431 -10.02 -18.10 -5.66
N GLY A 432 -8.98 -17.31 -5.33
CA GLY A 432 -7.66 -17.84 -5.00
C GLY A 432 -7.00 -18.62 -6.14
N ASN A 433 -7.25 -18.22 -7.39
CA ASN A 433 -6.66 -18.86 -8.54
C ASN A 433 -5.32 -18.20 -8.85
N GLY A 434 -4.25 -18.86 -8.58
CA GLY A 434 -2.89 -18.43 -8.87
C GLY A 434 -1.94 -19.59 -8.59
N GLY A 435 -0.67 -19.40 -8.91
CA GLY A 435 0.41 -20.24 -8.44
C GLY A 435 1.19 -19.48 -7.37
N ASP A 436 1.89 -20.17 -6.50
CA ASP A 436 2.91 -19.57 -5.62
C ASP A 436 2.46 -18.38 -4.74
N GLY A 437 1.18 -18.35 -4.30
CA GLY A 437 0.66 -17.33 -3.37
C GLY A 437 -0.06 -16.17 -4.03
N GLU A 438 -0.32 -16.21 -5.33
CA GLU A 438 -1.12 -15.21 -6.04
C GLU A 438 -2.63 -15.45 -5.81
N ASP A 439 -3.42 -14.38 -5.84
CA ASP A 439 -4.87 -14.38 -5.69
C ASP A 439 -5.56 -13.76 -6.93
N PHE A 440 -5.70 -14.53 -8.01
CA PHE A 440 -6.47 -14.16 -9.19
C PHE A 440 -7.90 -14.72 -9.15
N TYR A 441 -8.83 -14.01 -9.82
CA TYR A 441 -10.21 -14.49 -9.97
C TYR A 441 -10.29 -15.66 -10.96
N TYR A 442 -9.55 -15.59 -12.06
CA TYR A 442 -9.37 -16.69 -13.01
C TYR A 442 -7.93 -17.18 -13.00
N THR A 443 -7.76 -18.48 -13.24
CA THR A 443 -6.41 -19.03 -13.43
C THR A 443 -5.73 -18.36 -14.61
N PRO A 444 -4.55 -17.75 -14.42
CA PRO A 444 -3.76 -17.20 -15.51
C PRO A 444 -3.50 -18.22 -16.62
N PRO A 445 -3.54 -17.85 -17.92
CA PRO A 445 -3.47 -18.76 -19.06
C PRO A 445 -2.09 -19.36 -19.30
#